data_ca917daefaa47751829ce224afa791bf
#
_entry.id   ca917daefaa47751829ce224afa791bf
#
_cell.length_a   1.000
_cell.length_b   1.000
_cell.length_c   1.000
_cell.angle_alpha   90.00
_cell.angle_beta   90.00
_cell.angle_gamma   90.00
#
_symmetry.space_group_name_H-M   'P 1'
#
loop_
_entity.id
_entity.type
_entity.pdbx_description
1 polymer ?
#
loop_
_entity_poly.entity_id
_entity_poly.type
_entity_poly.pdbx_seq_one_letter_code
_entity_poly.pdbx_strand_id
1 'polypeptide(L)'
;MKHAIIITLALLVSTSMAMAQMNTDNTYLRENYLNSKTAKKAADKKAAKAARKAAKTQQTYYVKAKDGSITTKDKVAATNESIITPYLTGAVPTTTEGIVCFERTFPTAGKCSAEVIAALKSVAQDIIDSPASSKEISRIMQESGDTIIATICEPIYFKKAKWETDSTLIRYQYMASVSNGVAKVRMWLISYSYEEIGFGYKAEEWITDKAALTKDKLALRKANGKFRIKTIDYANALFARIEERLK
;
A
#
# COMPACT_ATOMS: atom_id res chain seq x y z
N MET A 1 10.61 -61.96 -34.25
CA MET A 1 9.24 -61.55 -33.82
C MET A 1 9.08 -61.32 -32.30
N LYS A 2 9.80 -62.07 -31.43
CA LYS A 2 9.66 -61.85 -29.94
C LYS A 2 10.16 -60.52 -29.41
N HIS A 3 11.20 -59.90 -30.04
CA HIS A 3 11.76 -58.62 -29.61
C HIS A 3 10.90 -57.41 -30.00
N ALA A 4 10.15 -57.46 -31.08
CA ALA A 4 9.26 -56.38 -31.51
C ALA A 4 8.05 -56.21 -30.56
N ILE A 5 7.56 -57.31 -30.00
CA ILE A 5 6.41 -57.29 -29.06
C ILE A 5 6.79 -56.64 -27.70
N ILE A 6 8.03 -56.88 -27.24
CA ILE A 6 8.51 -56.34 -25.96
C ILE A 6 8.70 -54.81 -26.04
N ILE A 7 9.21 -54.29 -27.19
CA ILE A 7 9.39 -52.87 -27.38
C ILE A 7 8.04 -52.11 -27.46
N THR A 8 7.05 -52.76 -28.14
CA THR A 8 5.71 -52.14 -28.24
C THR A 8 4.99 -52.09 -26.89
N LEU A 9 5.18 -53.14 -26.06
CA LEU A 9 4.58 -53.15 -24.71
C LEU A 9 5.24 -52.14 -23.78
N ALA A 10 6.54 -51.96 -23.84
CA ALA A 10 7.26 -50.97 -23.05
C ALA A 10 6.88 -49.52 -23.44
N LEU A 11 6.67 -49.24 -24.74
CA LEU A 11 6.17 -47.92 -25.19
C LEU A 11 4.73 -47.65 -24.74
N LEU A 12 3.85 -48.63 -24.73
CA LEU A 12 2.47 -48.51 -24.27
C LEU A 12 2.38 -48.24 -22.73
N VAL A 13 3.23 -48.88 -21.95
CA VAL A 13 3.29 -48.68 -20.51
C VAL A 13 3.85 -47.26 -20.18
N SER A 14 4.90 -46.81 -20.92
CA SER A 14 5.46 -45.48 -20.70
C SER A 14 4.49 -44.36 -21.09
N THR A 15 3.71 -44.52 -22.17
CA THR A 15 2.68 -43.55 -22.55
C THR A 15 1.49 -43.49 -21.58
N SER A 16 1.09 -44.64 -21.02
CA SER A 16 0.02 -44.66 -20.02
C SER A 16 0.46 -44.05 -18.69
N MET A 17 1.72 -44.26 -18.25
CA MET A 17 2.27 -43.59 -17.08
C MET A 17 2.39 -42.06 -17.28
N ALA A 18 2.83 -41.62 -18.43
CA ALA A 18 2.92 -40.17 -18.76
C ALA A 18 1.53 -39.53 -18.80
N MET A 19 0.52 -40.19 -19.34
CA MET A 19 -0.87 -39.71 -19.31
C MET A 19 -1.47 -39.71 -17.90
N ALA A 20 -1.15 -40.68 -17.07
CA ALA A 20 -1.61 -40.73 -15.67
C ALA A 20 -0.96 -39.59 -14.85
N GLN A 21 0.30 -39.31 -15.09
CA GLN A 21 1.03 -38.23 -14.44
C GLN A 21 0.52 -36.84 -14.89
N MET A 22 0.25 -36.63 -16.18
CA MET A 22 -0.40 -35.43 -16.70
C MET A 22 -1.81 -35.20 -16.11
N ASN A 23 -2.55 -36.26 -15.85
CA ASN A 23 -3.88 -36.15 -15.27
C ASN A 23 -3.84 -35.81 -13.76
N THR A 24 -2.87 -36.35 -13.01
CA THR A 24 -2.65 -35.98 -11.60
C THR A 24 -2.17 -34.57 -11.45
N ASP A 25 -1.26 -34.09 -12.29
CA ASP A 25 -0.78 -32.70 -12.29
C ASP A 25 -1.91 -31.71 -12.62
N ASN A 26 -2.78 -32.07 -13.56
CA ASN A 26 -3.92 -31.24 -13.92
C ASN A 26 -4.99 -31.20 -12.81
N THR A 27 -5.18 -32.28 -12.09
CA THR A 27 -6.08 -32.34 -10.93
C THR A 27 -5.53 -31.52 -9.77
N TYR A 28 -4.22 -31.62 -9.49
CA TYR A 28 -3.53 -30.83 -8.46
C TYR A 28 -3.57 -29.32 -8.75
N LEU A 29 -3.34 -28.92 -10.00
CA LEU A 29 -3.45 -27.51 -10.42
C LEU A 29 -4.88 -27.00 -10.33
N ARG A 30 -5.86 -27.82 -10.66
CA ARG A 30 -7.29 -27.47 -10.55
C ARG A 30 -7.74 -27.34 -9.10
N GLU A 31 -7.31 -28.22 -8.20
CA GLU A 31 -7.60 -28.12 -6.77
C GLU A 31 -6.94 -26.91 -6.13
N ASN A 32 -5.69 -26.63 -6.45
CA ASN A 32 -5.01 -25.43 -5.99
C ASN A 32 -5.69 -24.15 -6.49
N TYR A 33 -6.14 -24.10 -7.74
CA TYR A 33 -6.90 -22.99 -8.29
C TYR A 33 -8.25 -22.80 -7.56
N LEU A 34 -8.98 -23.89 -7.30
CA LEU A 34 -10.24 -23.84 -6.57
C LEU A 34 -10.05 -23.43 -5.12
N ASN A 35 -9.01 -23.94 -4.45
CA ASN A 35 -8.65 -23.57 -3.08
C ASN A 35 -8.23 -22.09 -3.00
N SER A 36 -7.46 -21.59 -3.97
CA SER A 36 -7.10 -20.17 -4.04
C SER A 36 -8.31 -19.26 -4.28
N LYS A 37 -9.27 -19.71 -5.11
CA LYS A 37 -10.50 -18.98 -5.41
C LYS A 37 -11.46 -18.95 -4.21
N THR A 38 -11.56 -20.04 -3.46
CA THR A 38 -12.37 -20.12 -2.23
C THR A 38 -11.73 -19.30 -1.10
N ALA A 39 -10.41 -19.35 -0.95
CA ALA A 39 -9.67 -18.50 -0.01
C ALA A 39 -9.84 -17.02 -0.32
N LYS A 40 -9.73 -16.62 -1.60
CA LYS A 40 -9.96 -15.25 -2.06
C LYS A 40 -11.39 -14.79 -1.76
N LYS A 41 -12.41 -15.63 -2.05
CA LYS A 41 -13.82 -15.31 -1.77
C LYS A 41 -14.12 -15.20 -0.27
N ALA A 42 -13.44 -16.00 0.56
CA ALA A 42 -13.55 -15.92 2.02
C ALA A 42 -12.89 -14.63 2.56
N ALA A 43 -11.72 -14.24 2.02
CA ALA A 43 -11.04 -13.02 2.35
C ALA A 43 -11.87 -11.77 1.96
N ASP A 44 -12.44 -11.75 0.75
CA ASP A 44 -13.32 -10.68 0.28
C ASP A 44 -14.57 -10.56 1.16
N LYS A 45 -15.17 -11.68 1.59
CA LYS A 45 -16.32 -11.71 2.50
C LYS A 45 -15.97 -11.22 3.90
N LYS A 46 -14.78 -11.57 4.42
CA LYS A 46 -14.27 -11.10 5.71
C LYS A 46 -13.98 -9.60 5.67
N ALA A 47 -13.36 -9.12 4.58
CA ALA A 47 -13.10 -7.70 4.32
C ALA A 47 -14.40 -6.88 4.23
N ALA A 48 -15.40 -7.37 3.49
CA ALA A 48 -16.70 -6.72 3.39
C ALA A 48 -17.44 -6.69 4.75
N LYS A 49 -17.30 -7.74 5.57
CA LYS A 49 -17.89 -7.79 6.93
C LYS A 49 -17.18 -6.82 7.88
N ALA A 50 -15.85 -6.71 7.79
CA ALA A 50 -15.06 -5.75 8.56
C ALA A 50 -15.40 -4.31 8.17
N ALA A 51 -15.51 -4.01 6.88
CA ALA A 51 -15.94 -2.72 6.36
C ALA A 51 -17.36 -2.35 6.81
N ARG A 52 -18.30 -3.30 6.81
CA ARG A 52 -19.67 -3.09 7.32
C ARG A 52 -19.68 -2.88 8.84
N LYS A 53 -18.83 -3.57 9.61
CA LYS A 53 -18.70 -3.37 11.07
C LYS A 53 -18.10 -2.00 11.37
N ALA A 54 -17.07 -1.59 10.63
CA ALA A 54 -16.47 -0.25 10.73
C ALA A 54 -17.49 0.85 10.40
N ALA A 55 -18.29 0.69 9.33
CA ALA A 55 -19.34 1.62 8.95
C ALA A 55 -20.47 1.71 10.00
N LYS A 56 -20.87 0.60 10.65
CA LYS A 56 -21.83 0.62 11.75
C LYS A 56 -21.29 1.32 13.00
N THR A 57 -20.01 1.13 13.31
CA THR A 57 -19.36 1.82 14.45
C THR A 57 -19.26 3.33 14.21
N GLN A 58 -19.14 3.78 12.95
CA GLN A 58 -19.19 5.20 12.57
C GLN A 58 -20.56 5.84 12.81
N GLN A 59 -21.65 5.11 12.61
CA GLN A 59 -23.01 5.65 12.77
C GLN A 59 -23.40 5.93 14.23
N THR A 60 -22.74 5.29 15.20
CA THR A 60 -23.07 5.41 16.62
C THR A 60 -22.43 6.63 17.31
N TYR A 61 -21.42 7.25 16.69
CA TYR A 61 -20.65 8.35 17.31
C TYR A 61 -21.17 9.77 16.99
N TYR A 62 -22.12 9.92 16.07
CA TYR A 62 -22.66 11.22 15.64
C TYR A 62 -24.13 11.41 15.97
N VAL A 63 -24.63 10.84 17.07
CA VAL A 63 -26.01 11.04 17.49
C VAL A 63 -26.08 11.85 18.79
N LYS A 64 -26.56 13.08 18.63
CA LYS A 64 -27.22 13.98 19.58
C LYS A 64 -26.35 14.74 20.56
N ALA A 65 -26.07 15.99 20.24
CA ALA A 65 -26.40 17.06 21.16
C ALA A 65 -27.76 17.65 20.75
N LYS A 66 -28.80 17.27 21.42
CA LYS A 66 -30.08 17.97 21.44
C LYS A 66 -30.03 18.83 22.70
N ASP A 67 -29.68 20.04 22.53
CA ASP A 67 -30.02 21.22 23.30
C ASP A 67 -28.92 22.28 23.19
N GLY A 68 -29.23 23.43 22.73
CA GLY A 68 -28.40 24.59 22.45
C GLY A 68 -27.46 25.10 23.55
N SER A 69 -26.74 24.23 24.24
CA SER A 69 -25.72 24.63 25.22
C SER A 69 -24.34 24.48 24.60
N ILE A 70 -23.69 25.61 24.34
CA ILE A 70 -22.29 25.74 23.96
C ILE A 70 -21.44 25.38 25.18
N THR A 71 -20.99 24.15 25.28
CA THR A 71 -20.02 23.73 26.29
C THR A 71 -18.63 23.60 25.63
N THR A 72 -17.60 23.49 26.44
CA THR A 72 -16.15 23.45 26.10
C THR A 72 -15.72 22.53 24.93
N LYS A 73 -16.65 21.84 24.31
CA LYS A 73 -16.45 21.04 23.08
C LYS A 73 -16.16 21.91 21.86
N ASP A 74 -16.65 23.14 21.81
CA ASP A 74 -16.46 24.00 20.62
C ASP A 74 -15.05 24.56 20.53
N LYS A 75 -14.36 24.79 21.66
CA LYS A 75 -12.94 25.15 21.66
C LYS A 75 -12.01 24.00 21.21
N VAL A 76 -12.37 22.77 21.56
CA VAL A 76 -11.63 21.57 21.11
C VAL A 76 -11.92 21.29 19.63
N ALA A 77 -13.14 21.55 19.16
CA ALA A 77 -13.51 21.42 17.74
C ALA A 77 -12.76 22.45 16.88
N ALA A 78 -12.72 23.73 17.27
CA ALA A 78 -11.99 24.77 16.54
C ALA A 78 -10.47 24.53 16.48
N THR A 79 -9.88 24.00 17.58
CA THR A 79 -8.45 23.63 17.60
C THR A 79 -8.18 22.39 16.73
N ASN A 80 -9.12 21.44 16.68
CA ASN A 80 -9.03 20.27 15.83
C ASN A 80 -9.24 20.59 14.35
N GLU A 81 -10.10 21.56 14.01
CA GLU A 81 -10.30 21.99 12.62
C GLU A 81 -9.01 22.52 11.98
N SER A 82 -8.24 23.34 12.68
CA SER A 82 -6.97 23.87 12.18
C SER A 82 -5.90 22.77 12.00
N ILE A 83 -5.94 21.71 12.80
CA ILE A 83 -5.03 20.57 12.71
C ILE A 83 -5.46 19.60 11.61
N ILE A 84 -6.76 19.50 11.34
CA ILE A 84 -7.32 18.54 10.38
C ILE A 84 -7.35 19.09 8.95
N THR A 85 -7.43 20.41 8.77
CA THR A 85 -7.52 21.07 7.46
C THR A 85 -6.51 20.56 6.41
N PRO A 86 -5.23 20.32 6.75
CA PRO A 86 -4.25 19.79 5.79
C PRO A 86 -4.57 18.39 5.23
N TYR A 87 -5.50 17.69 5.87
CA TYR A 87 -5.86 16.31 5.50
C TYR A 87 -7.25 16.21 4.86
N LEU A 88 -7.94 17.32 4.63
CA LEU A 88 -9.28 17.34 4.05
C LEU A 88 -9.22 17.27 2.50
N THR A 89 -10.24 17.80 1.86
CA THR A 89 -10.47 17.70 0.41
C THR A 89 -9.24 18.08 -0.40
N GLY A 90 -8.87 17.20 -1.35
CA GLY A 90 -7.73 17.41 -2.25
C GLY A 90 -6.35 17.08 -1.65
N ALA A 91 -6.26 16.70 -0.37
CA ALA A 91 -4.98 16.38 0.27
C ALA A 91 -4.33 15.08 -0.22
N VAL A 92 -5.10 14.18 -0.84
CA VAL A 92 -4.59 12.95 -1.45
C VAL A 92 -4.66 13.08 -2.96
N PRO A 93 -3.52 13.28 -3.65
CA PRO A 93 -3.48 13.41 -5.09
C PRO A 93 -3.74 12.06 -5.77
N THR A 94 -4.44 12.10 -6.90
CA THR A 94 -4.71 10.94 -7.74
C THR A 94 -4.34 11.24 -9.19
N THR A 95 -3.89 10.22 -9.92
CA THR A 95 -3.68 10.30 -11.36
C THR A 95 -5.03 10.35 -12.11
N THR A 96 -4.98 10.56 -13.42
CA THR A 96 -6.16 10.50 -14.32
C THR A 96 -6.86 9.14 -14.27
N GLU A 97 -6.12 8.06 -14.01
CA GLU A 97 -6.64 6.70 -13.84
C GLU A 97 -7.19 6.44 -12.43
N GLY A 98 -7.14 7.44 -11.54
CA GLY A 98 -7.64 7.33 -10.17
C GLY A 98 -6.67 6.63 -9.19
N ILE A 99 -5.41 6.43 -9.57
CA ILE A 99 -4.37 5.84 -8.71
C ILE A 99 -3.84 6.92 -7.76
N VAL A 100 -3.75 6.60 -6.47
CA VAL A 100 -3.14 7.50 -5.49
C VAL A 100 -1.64 7.61 -5.75
N CYS A 101 -1.17 8.84 -5.99
CA CYS A 101 0.21 9.12 -6.33
C CYS A 101 0.67 10.44 -5.69
N PHE A 102 1.49 10.34 -4.66
CA PHE A 102 2.21 11.51 -4.12
C PHE A 102 3.45 11.73 -4.99
N GLU A 103 3.53 12.90 -5.60
CA GLU A 103 4.63 13.29 -6.49
C GLU A 103 5.22 14.63 -6.04
N ARG A 104 6.55 14.76 -6.09
CA ARG A 104 7.25 16.01 -5.89
C ARG A 104 8.44 16.11 -6.81
N THR A 105 8.70 17.34 -7.28
CA THR A 105 9.88 17.68 -8.07
C THR A 105 10.85 18.50 -7.25
N PHE A 106 12.14 18.28 -7.50
CA PHE A 106 13.24 18.96 -6.82
C PHE A 106 14.22 19.51 -7.86
N PRO A 107 14.62 20.78 -7.79
CA PRO A 107 15.69 21.29 -8.63
C PRO A 107 17.02 20.62 -8.25
N THR A 108 17.83 20.25 -9.23
CA THR A 108 19.10 19.55 -8.98
C THR A 108 20.26 20.49 -8.62
N ALA A 109 20.00 21.80 -8.57
CA ALA A 109 20.98 22.83 -8.18
C ALA A 109 22.32 22.74 -8.93
N GLY A 110 22.30 22.33 -10.20
CA GLY A 110 23.50 22.17 -11.04
C GLY A 110 24.31 20.90 -10.83
N LYS A 111 23.87 20.01 -9.93
CA LYS A 111 24.48 18.67 -9.75
C LYS A 111 24.27 17.83 -11.00
N CYS A 112 25.23 16.97 -11.32
CA CYS A 112 25.05 16.05 -12.44
C CYS A 112 24.00 14.96 -12.14
N SER A 113 23.36 14.43 -13.17
CA SER A 113 22.30 13.42 -13.02
C SER A 113 22.74 12.20 -12.21
N ALA A 114 23.99 11.75 -12.39
CA ALA A 114 24.53 10.60 -11.65
C ALA A 114 24.63 10.86 -10.15
N GLU A 115 25.06 12.04 -9.73
CA GLU A 115 25.12 12.43 -8.31
C GLU A 115 23.72 12.50 -7.70
N VAL A 116 22.76 13.07 -8.42
CA VAL A 116 21.38 13.19 -7.97
C VAL A 116 20.74 11.80 -7.84
N ILE A 117 20.92 10.93 -8.83
CA ILE A 117 20.43 9.55 -8.79
C ILE A 117 21.08 8.77 -7.63
N ALA A 118 22.38 8.91 -7.41
CA ALA A 118 23.06 8.27 -6.28
C ALA A 118 22.48 8.75 -4.92
N ALA A 119 22.20 10.05 -4.79
CA ALA A 119 21.55 10.61 -3.61
C ALA A 119 20.14 10.07 -3.40
N LEU A 120 19.32 10.01 -4.45
CA LEU A 120 17.96 9.46 -4.40
C LEU A 120 17.96 7.95 -4.08
N LYS A 121 18.92 7.20 -4.64
CA LYS A 121 19.13 5.80 -4.33
C LYS A 121 19.51 5.61 -2.87
N SER A 122 20.41 6.45 -2.33
CA SER A 122 20.81 6.33 -0.94
C SER A 122 19.63 6.56 0.02
N VAL A 123 18.68 7.44 -0.30
CA VAL A 123 17.45 7.62 0.49
C VAL A 123 16.61 6.34 0.49
N ALA A 124 16.40 5.73 -0.67
CA ALA A 124 15.65 4.48 -0.77
C ALA A 124 16.36 3.34 -0.02
N GLN A 125 17.69 3.24 -0.17
CA GLN A 125 18.51 2.23 0.49
C GLN A 125 18.49 2.39 2.02
N ASP A 126 18.62 3.60 2.54
CA ASP A 126 18.52 3.87 3.98
C ASP A 126 17.16 3.43 4.58
N ILE A 127 16.07 3.55 3.81
CA ILE A 127 14.76 3.08 4.23
C ILE A 127 14.71 1.56 4.19
N ILE A 128 15.19 0.95 3.12
CA ILE A 128 15.26 -0.51 2.96
C ILE A 128 16.11 -1.14 4.07
N ASP A 129 17.23 -0.52 4.43
CA ASP A 129 18.16 -1.03 5.44
C ASP A 129 17.70 -0.75 6.87
N SER A 130 16.71 0.12 7.05
CA SER A 130 16.11 0.38 8.37
C SER A 130 15.66 -0.92 9.06
N PRO A 131 15.89 -1.05 10.37
CA PRO A 131 15.38 -2.20 11.14
C PRO A 131 13.86 -2.34 11.11
N ALA A 132 13.14 -1.26 10.85
CA ALA A 132 11.68 -1.25 10.75
C ALA A 132 11.18 -1.79 9.40
N SER A 133 12.02 -1.77 8.37
CA SER A 133 11.64 -2.20 7.01
C SER A 133 11.53 -3.72 6.91
N SER A 134 10.51 -4.19 6.20
CA SER A 134 10.37 -5.62 5.87
C SER A 134 11.43 -6.03 4.85
N LYS A 135 12.41 -6.80 5.30
CA LYS A 135 13.53 -7.27 4.45
C LYS A 135 13.09 -8.25 3.35
N GLU A 136 11.96 -8.90 3.52
CA GLU A 136 11.39 -9.82 2.53
C GLU A 136 10.76 -9.09 1.35
N ILE A 137 10.24 -7.88 1.59
CA ILE A 137 9.46 -7.12 0.62
C ILE A 137 10.25 -5.95 0.07
N SER A 138 10.99 -5.23 0.92
CA SER A 138 11.69 -4.00 0.55
C SER A 138 12.96 -4.29 -0.23
N ARG A 139 13.05 -3.75 -1.45
CA ARG A 139 14.23 -3.91 -2.32
C ARG A 139 14.22 -2.90 -3.47
N ILE A 140 15.40 -2.63 -4.01
CA ILE A 140 15.53 -1.98 -5.31
C ILE A 140 15.08 -2.97 -6.39
N MET A 141 14.14 -2.55 -7.22
CA MET A 141 13.56 -3.36 -8.31
C MET A 141 14.25 -3.11 -9.63
N GLN A 142 14.60 -1.86 -9.88
CA GLN A 142 15.24 -1.42 -11.12
C GLN A 142 16.14 -0.23 -10.83
N GLU A 143 17.28 -0.22 -11.50
CA GLU A 143 18.21 0.91 -11.54
C GLU A 143 18.66 1.08 -12.99
N SER A 144 18.46 2.26 -13.54
CA SER A 144 18.99 2.68 -14.83
C SER A 144 19.62 4.06 -14.66
N GLY A 145 20.42 4.53 -15.61
CA GLY A 145 21.27 5.72 -15.45
C GLY A 145 20.56 6.98 -14.90
N ASP A 146 19.27 7.12 -15.13
CA ASP A 146 18.46 8.28 -14.74
C ASP A 146 17.20 7.93 -13.92
N THR A 147 16.98 6.64 -13.61
CA THR A 147 15.75 6.17 -12.96
C THR A 147 16.02 5.08 -11.94
N ILE A 148 15.36 5.16 -10.79
CA ILE A 148 15.35 4.15 -9.73
C ILE A 148 13.91 3.79 -9.41
N ILE A 149 13.65 2.50 -9.30
CA ILE A 149 12.39 1.95 -8.82
C ILE A 149 12.68 1.01 -7.66
N ALA A 150 12.03 1.25 -6.51
CA ALA A 150 12.11 0.39 -5.36
C ALA A 150 10.72 0.05 -4.83
N THR A 151 10.55 -1.15 -4.29
CA THR A 151 9.42 -1.48 -3.44
C THR A 151 9.86 -1.30 -1.99
N ILE A 152 9.07 -0.59 -1.21
CA ILE A 152 9.33 -0.31 0.20
C ILE A 152 8.13 -0.76 1.02
N CYS A 153 8.39 -1.39 2.16
CA CYS A 153 7.39 -1.87 3.09
C CYS A 153 7.85 -1.59 4.53
N GLU A 154 7.15 -0.71 5.23
CA GLU A 154 7.45 -0.27 6.59
C GLU A 154 6.18 -0.20 7.46
N PRO A 155 6.29 -0.27 8.79
CA PRO A 155 5.18 -0.03 9.68
C PRO A 155 4.89 1.48 9.79
N ILE A 156 3.61 1.85 9.71
CA ILE A 156 3.12 3.15 10.16
C ILE A 156 2.28 2.97 11.42
N TYR A 157 2.53 3.81 12.40
CA TYR A 157 1.92 3.72 13.72
C TYR A 157 0.81 4.74 13.87
N PHE A 158 -0.40 4.27 14.15
CA PHE A 158 -1.54 5.12 14.50
C PHE A 158 -1.51 5.49 15.98
N LYS A 159 -1.13 4.52 16.82
CA LYS A 159 -0.93 4.69 18.26
C LYS A 159 0.27 3.87 18.69
N LYS A 160 1.15 4.47 19.50
CA LYS A 160 2.26 3.79 20.12
C LYS A 160 2.25 4.12 21.60
N ALA A 161 1.79 3.19 22.40
CA ALA A 161 1.73 3.32 23.86
C ALA A 161 2.39 2.09 24.51
N LYS A 162 2.74 2.20 25.79
CA LYS A 162 3.47 1.14 26.52
C LYS A 162 2.77 -0.23 26.44
N TRP A 163 1.43 -0.25 26.41
CA TRP A 163 0.61 -1.47 26.49
C TRP A 163 -0.22 -1.75 25.25
N GLU A 164 -0.19 -0.85 24.27
CA GLU A 164 -1.04 -0.98 23.06
C GLU A 164 -0.37 -0.33 21.87
N THR A 165 -0.19 -1.10 20.82
CA THR A 165 0.31 -0.60 19.52
C THR A 165 -0.76 -0.83 18.47
N ASP A 166 -1.21 0.27 17.82
CA ASP A 166 -2.06 0.20 16.64
C ASP A 166 -1.21 0.65 15.45
N SER A 167 -0.98 -0.24 14.51
CA SER A 167 -0.11 -0.01 13.36
C SER A 167 -0.59 -0.78 12.14
N THR A 168 -0.07 -0.43 10.98
CA THR A 168 -0.23 -1.18 9.73
C THR A 168 1.11 -1.20 8.99
N LEU A 169 1.34 -2.20 8.18
CA LEU A 169 2.40 -2.11 7.18
C LEU A 169 1.89 -1.31 5.99
N ILE A 170 2.64 -0.31 5.58
CA ILE A 170 2.47 0.38 4.30
C ILE A 170 3.46 -0.20 3.30
N ARG A 171 2.96 -0.62 2.14
CA ARG A 171 3.79 -1.00 1.00
C ARG A 171 3.51 -0.04 -0.14
N TYR A 172 4.56 0.47 -0.75
CA TYR A 172 4.46 1.38 -1.88
C TYR A 172 5.63 1.19 -2.85
N GLN A 173 5.47 1.71 -4.05
CA GLN A 173 6.55 1.84 -5.00
C GLN A 173 7.13 3.25 -4.91
N TYR A 174 8.43 3.31 -4.64
CA TYR A 174 9.26 4.50 -4.78
C TYR A 174 9.80 4.54 -6.20
N MET A 175 9.55 5.62 -6.91
CA MET A 175 10.11 5.84 -8.24
C MET A 175 10.76 7.21 -8.25
N ALA A 176 12.02 7.27 -8.60
CA ALA A 176 12.78 8.52 -8.74
C ALA A 176 13.40 8.57 -10.12
N SER A 177 13.33 9.71 -10.77
CA SER A 177 13.94 9.95 -12.07
C SER A 177 14.54 11.35 -12.14
N VAL A 178 15.58 11.53 -12.95
CA VAL A 178 16.25 12.82 -13.18
C VAL A 178 16.22 13.14 -14.67
N SER A 179 15.69 14.29 -15.01
CA SER A 179 15.72 14.81 -16.39
C SER A 179 15.74 16.32 -16.39
N ASN A 180 16.46 16.92 -17.34
CA ASN A 180 16.49 18.37 -17.57
C ASN A 180 16.75 19.22 -16.31
N GLY A 181 17.66 18.79 -15.44
CA GLY A 181 17.99 19.51 -14.22
C GLY A 181 16.92 19.41 -13.11
N VAL A 182 15.98 18.49 -13.23
CA VAL A 182 14.91 18.26 -12.25
C VAL A 182 14.88 16.80 -11.83
N ALA A 183 14.87 16.55 -10.54
CA ALA A 183 14.56 15.25 -9.98
C ALA A 183 13.06 15.15 -9.71
N LYS A 184 12.42 14.08 -10.16
CA LYS A 184 11.02 13.78 -9.91
C LYS A 184 10.92 12.53 -9.08
N VAL A 185 10.21 12.59 -7.96
CA VAL A 185 10.01 11.44 -7.08
C VAL A 185 8.52 11.18 -6.88
N ARG A 186 8.15 9.89 -6.96
CA ARG A 186 6.79 9.39 -6.76
C ARG A 186 6.76 8.35 -5.67
N MET A 187 5.73 8.44 -4.84
CA MET A 187 5.26 7.39 -3.94
C MET A 187 3.87 6.97 -4.41
N TRP A 188 3.73 5.78 -4.94
CA TRP A 188 2.51 5.30 -5.59
C TRP A 188 2.31 3.79 -5.42
N LEU A 189 1.24 3.23 -5.98
CA LEU A 189 0.84 1.82 -5.78
C LEU A 189 0.80 1.44 -4.29
N ILE A 190 0.22 2.34 -3.50
CA ILE A 190 0.20 2.25 -2.05
C ILE A 190 -0.84 1.23 -1.59
N SER A 191 -0.42 0.32 -0.73
CA SER A 191 -1.30 -0.69 -0.11
C SER A 191 -0.94 -0.90 1.36
N TYR A 192 -1.91 -1.39 2.12
CA TYR A 192 -1.77 -1.60 3.56
C TYR A 192 -2.04 -3.05 3.92
N SER A 193 -1.26 -3.58 4.86
CA SER A 193 -1.53 -4.83 5.55
C SER A 193 -1.93 -4.50 6.99
N TYR A 194 -3.22 -4.57 7.26
CA TYR A 194 -3.80 -4.23 8.55
C TYR A 194 -4.61 -5.42 9.07
N GLU A 195 -4.41 -5.76 10.35
CA GLU A 195 -4.89 -6.99 10.93
C GLU A 195 -4.34 -8.20 10.13
N GLU A 196 -5.01 -9.31 10.07
CA GLU A 196 -4.55 -10.54 9.41
C GLU A 196 -4.89 -10.60 7.90
N ILE A 197 -5.24 -9.47 7.26
CA ILE A 197 -5.79 -9.46 5.90
C ILE A 197 -4.71 -9.37 4.81
N GLY A 198 -3.43 -9.23 5.19
CA GLY A 198 -2.35 -9.01 4.23
C GLY A 198 -2.49 -7.64 3.51
N PHE A 199 -1.91 -7.48 2.32
CA PHE A 199 -1.98 -6.22 1.54
C PHE A 199 -3.28 -6.08 0.74
N GLY A 200 -4.42 -6.39 1.35
CA GLY A 200 -5.75 -6.31 0.75
C GLY A 200 -6.34 -4.91 0.65
N TYR A 201 -5.78 -3.92 1.34
CA TYR A 201 -6.31 -2.55 1.38
C TYR A 201 -5.49 -1.63 0.49
N LYS A 202 -6.07 -1.16 -0.61
CA LYS A 202 -5.43 -0.18 -1.51
C LYS A 202 -5.71 1.24 -1.05
N ALA A 203 -4.77 2.15 -1.29
CA ALA A 203 -4.92 3.56 -0.95
C ALA A 203 -6.14 4.19 -1.61
N GLU A 204 -6.45 3.83 -2.87
CA GLU A 204 -7.60 4.29 -3.63
C GLU A 204 -8.93 4.03 -2.92
N GLU A 205 -9.01 2.90 -2.22
CA GLU A 205 -10.21 2.45 -1.51
C GLU A 205 -10.28 2.96 -0.06
N TRP A 206 -9.12 3.44 0.48
CA TRP A 206 -9.02 3.76 1.90
C TRP A 206 -8.78 5.22 2.21
N ILE A 207 -7.95 5.94 1.45
CA ILE A 207 -7.52 7.28 1.83
C ILE A 207 -7.99 8.40 0.90
N THR A 208 -8.63 8.09 -0.22
CA THR A 208 -9.20 9.11 -1.12
C THR A 208 -10.29 9.92 -0.43
N ASP A 209 -10.65 11.08 -0.97
CA ASP A 209 -11.72 11.93 -0.45
C ASP A 209 -13.04 11.17 -0.28
N LYS A 210 -13.38 10.33 -1.28
CA LYS A 210 -14.57 9.47 -1.25
C LYS A 210 -14.54 8.45 -0.11
N ALA A 211 -13.38 7.90 0.19
CA ALA A 211 -13.22 6.83 1.17
C ALA A 211 -13.06 7.35 2.60
N ALA A 212 -12.30 8.43 2.80
CA ALA A 212 -11.84 8.86 4.11
C ALA A 212 -12.56 10.10 4.66
N LEU A 213 -13.29 10.85 3.83
CA LEU A 213 -14.04 12.00 4.30
C LEU A 213 -15.52 11.67 4.55
N THR A 214 -16.14 12.46 5.41
CA THR A 214 -17.61 12.49 5.59
C THR A 214 -18.30 12.96 4.31
N LYS A 215 -19.62 12.78 4.20
CA LYS A 215 -20.37 13.17 2.99
C LYS A 215 -20.26 14.67 2.68
N ASP A 216 -20.22 15.50 3.70
CA ASP A 216 -20.03 16.95 3.63
C ASP A 216 -18.58 17.38 3.40
N LYS A 217 -17.64 16.41 3.44
CA LYS A 217 -16.18 16.60 3.30
C LYS A 217 -15.53 17.50 4.36
N LEU A 218 -16.22 17.77 5.44
CA LEU A 218 -15.74 18.65 6.52
C LEU A 218 -14.97 17.90 7.61
N ALA A 219 -15.05 16.56 7.64
CA ALA A 219 -14.37 15.77 8.66
C ALA A 219 -13.85 14.44 8.11
N LEU A 220 -12.92 13.85 8.86
CA LEU A 220 -12.35 12.53 8.56
C LEU A 220 -13.19 11.41 9.19
N ARG A 221 -13.37 10.33 8.45
CA ARG A 221 -13.95 9.09 8.99
C ARG A 221 -12.94 8.43 9.92
N LYS A 222 -13.41 7.91 11.06
CA LYS A 222 -12.55 7.40 12.13
C LYS A 222 -11.53 6.35 11.66
N ALA A 223 -11.96 5.31 10.93
CA ALA A 223 -11.08 4.25 10.48
C ALA A 223 -10.15 4.72 9.36
N ASN A 224 -10.72 5.20 8.25
CA ASN A 224 -9.97 5.61 7.07
C ASN A 224 -9.15 6.88 7.30
N GLY A 225 -9.62 7.77 8.16
CA GLY A 225 -8.95 9.03 8.49
C GLY A 225 -7.57 8.83 9.10
N LYS A 226 -7.39 7.82 9.98
CA LYS A 226 -6.07 7.53 10.56
C LYS A 226 -5.05 7.09 9.48
N PHE A 227 -5.49 6.28 8.50
CA PHE A 227 -4.64 5.89 7.38
C PHE A 227 -4.29 7.09 6.50
N ARG A 228 -5.29 7.93 6.18
CA ARG A 228 -5.09 9.13 5.37
C ARG A 228 -4.07 10.09 5.99
N ILE A 229 -4.26 10.46 7.27
CA ILE A 229 -3.32 11.33 8.00
C ILE A 229 -1.91 10.76 7.94
N LYS A 230 -1.75 9.51 8.36
CA LYS A 230 -0.42 8.89 8.46
C LYS A 230 0.26 8.69 7.12
N THR A 231 -0.50 8.45 6.04
CA THR A 231 0.08 8.34 4.70
C THR A 231 0.53 9.68 4.17
N ILE A 232 -0.24 10.76 4.38
CA ILE A 232 0.14 12.12 4.01
C ILE A 232 1.39 12.55 4.78
N ASP A 233 1.40 12.33 6.11
CA ASP A 233 2.56 12.64 6.96
C ASP A 233 3.81 11.87 6.51
N TYR A 234 3.64 10.59 6.19
CA TYR A 234 4.73 9.74 5.71
C TYR A 234 5.29 10.24 4.37
N ALA A 235 4.42 10.56 3.41
CA ALA A 235 4.83 11.11 2.12
C ALA A 235 5.58 12.45 2.27
N ASN A 236 5.08 13.33 3.15
CA ASN A 236 5.74 14.60 3.43
C ASN A 236 7.11 14.41 4.09
N ALA A 237 7.23 13.48 5.04
CA ALA A 237 8.51 13.15 5.68
C ALA A 237 9.52 12.56 4.68
N LEU A 238 9.06 11.67 3.78
CA LEU A 238 9.88 11.13 2.69
C LEU A 238 10.42 12.25 1.80
N PHE A 239 9.56 13.15 1.36
CA PHE A 239 9.97 14.26 0.50
C PHE A 239 10.88 15.27 1.21
N ALA A 240 10.68 15.53 2.49
CA ALA A 240 11.57 16.38 3.29
C ALA A 240 12.98 15.76 3.40
N ARG A 241 13.06 14.44 3.63
CA ARG A 241 14.32 13.69 3.66
C ARG A 241 15.06 13.73 2.33
N ILE A 242 14.31 13.63 1.21
CA ILE A 242 14.88 13.75 -0.13
C ILE A 242 15.43 15.18 -0.36
N GLU A 243 14.65 16.19 -0.01
CA GLU A 243 15.07 17.57 -0.14
C GLU A 243 16.36 17.87 0.64
N GLU A 244 16.46 17.35 1.87
CA GLU A 244 17.67 17.45 2.68
C GLU A 244 18.87 16.75 2.04
N ARG A 245 18.68 15.57 1.48
CA ARG A 245 19.74 14.79 0.80
C ARG A 245 20.22 15.44 -0.49
N LEU A 246 19.39 16.23 -1.15
CA LEU A 246 19.72 16.92 -2.39
C LEU A 246 20.34 18.30 -2.20
N LYS A 247 20.32 18.87 -0.99
CA LYS A 247 21.08 20.09 -0.63
C LYS A 247 22.57 19.80 -0.61
#